data_dd3b6ad5647d68851104fc13ef149580
#
_entry.id   dd3b6ad5647d68851104fc13ef149580
#
_cell.length_a   1.000
_cell.length_b   1.000
_cell.length_c   1.000
_cell.angle_alpha   90.00
_cell.angle_beta   90.00
_cell.angle_gamma   90.00
#
_symmetry.space_group_name_H-M   'P 1'
#
loop_
_entity.id
_entity.type
_entity.pdbx_description
1 polymer ?
#
loop_
_entity_poly.entity_id
_entity_poly.type
_entity_poly.pdbx_seq_one_letter_code
_entity_poly.pdbx_strand_id
1 'polypeptide(L)'
;MEFGRDINNFIDEYVSALKEGNAAIFAGAGLSIPSGVVDWKELLKRPASKLGLDIEKESDLVSLAQYIYNDSKTKTPLTELINNHFSQTGRINRNHEIIAELPIRTFWTTNYDKLIEQALIQAGKKPDVKKRVNDLSVIKSKRDAIVYKMHGDVEVADEAVLIKNDYELYEKNNQMFTIALKGDLVSKTFLFIGFSFEDPNLEHILSRIKILLDDHTRTHYYFIKEVAEEDYPNDKEFQYGKIRQELKCADLERYSIKPLIVKKYEDLTTILETITERYNRNNVLISGSAHEFDDYKVSGIKAEDFIHILSKTLNQKEYKVATGFGVGVGSAVINGVLEGMEETGTRNINEHLIMRPFPQYATNGKKIGQLWEEYRQQLVSECGIVIFMFGNRLSKIDETDKETVVEAKGVIREFEIAVDKNVKVIPIGVTGYASRKLWERVINDFEKYYSDFPHLKDKFIKLGEEGIDFNQLINIVKDIVTEIRGGE
;
A
#
# COMPACT_ATOMS: atom_id res chain seq x y z
N MET A 1 10.21 -15.12 -0.64
CA MET A 1 10.32 -15.60 0.78
C MET A 1 8.99 -16.29 1.11
N GLU A 2 9.01 -17.52 1.59
CA GLU A 2 7.77 -18.18 2.05
C GLU A 2 7.47 -17.71 3.47
N PHE A 3 6.37 -17.02 3.66
CA PHE A 3 5.87 -16.64 4.98
C PHE A 3 5.12 -17.80 5.63
N GLY A 4 5.11 -17.84 6.96
CA GLY A 4 4.27 -18.75 7.72
C GLY A 4 2.78 -18.53 7.44
N ARG A 5 1.96 -19.51 7.79
CA ARG A 5 0.50 -19.50 7.52
C ARG A 5 -0.20 -18.25 8.06
N ASP A 6 0.15 -17.81 9.27
CA ASP A 6 -0.52 -16.67 9.91
C ASP A 6 -0.24 -15.35 9.19
N ILE A 7 1.00 -15.16 8.70
CA ILE A 7 1.37 -13.97 7.91
C ILE A 7 0.67 -14.02 6.54
N ASN A 8 0.58 -15.18 5.89
CA ASN A 8 -0.14 -15.31 4.61
C ASN A 8 -1.63 -15.00 4.78
N ASN A 9 -2.29 -15.56 5.80
CA ASN A 9 -3.69 -15.27 6.12
C ASN A 9 -3.89 -13.76 6.39
N PHE A 10 -2.99 -13.14 7.17
CA PHE A 10 -3.03 -11.70 7.39
C PHE A 10 -2.93 -10.91 6.09
N ILE A 11 -1.99 -11.26 5.21
CA ILE A 11 -1.82 -10.55 3.93
C ILE A 11 -3.13 -10.60 3.14
N ASP A 12 -3.77 -11.77 3.05
CA ASP A 12 -5.02 -11.94 2.30
C ASP A 12 -6.17 -11.14 2.93
N GLU A 13 -6.33 -11.20 4.25
CA GLU A 13 -7.37 -10.44 4.98
C GLU A 13 -7.13 -8.93 4.87
N TYR A 14 -5.88 -8.47 4.95
CA TYR A 14 -5.57 -7.05 4.86
C TYR A 14 -5.72 -6.51 3.43
N VAL A 15 -5.37 -7.31 2.42
CA VAL A 15 -5.65 -6.99 1.00
C VAL A 15 -7.15 -6.88 0.75
N SER A 16 -7.97 -7.76 1.34
CA SER A 16 -9.44 -7.62 1.27
C SER A 16 -9.90 -6.31 1.91
N ALA A 17 -9.40 -5.97 3.10
CA ALA A 17 -9.71 -4.71 3.76
C ALA A 17 -9.30 -3.47 2.93
N LEU A 18 -8.17 -3.54 2.21
CA LEU A 18 -7.75 -2.48 1.27
C LEU A 18 -8.73 -2.32 0.11
N LYS A 19 -9.21 -3.41 -0.48
CA LYS A 19 -10.20 -3.40 -1.56
C LYS A 19 -11.53 -2.80 -1.11
N GLU A 20 -11.97 -3.15 0.09
CA GLU A 20 -13.20 -2.64 0.69
C GLU A 20 -13.10 -1.19 1.21
N GLY A 21 -11.89 -0.62 1.24
CA GLY A 21 -11.64 0.71 1.80
C GLY A 21 -11.70 0.77 3.34
N ASN A 22 -11.59 -0.41 4.01
CA ASN A 22 -11.69 -0.57 5.46
C ASN A 22 -10.33 -0.74 6.15
N ALA A 23 -9.22 -0.72 5.41
CA ALA A 23 -7.89 -0.79 5.99
C ALA A 23 -7.51 0.52 6.69
N ALA A 24 -6.85 0.40 7.84
CA ALA A 24 -6.31 1.52 8.60
C ALA A 24 -4.95 1.18 9.19
N ILE A 25 -4.13 2.21 9.45
CA ILE A 25 -2.84 2.10 10.13
C ILE A 25 -2.93 2.75 11.50
N PHE A 26 -2.36 2.10 12.51
CA PHE A 26 -2.02 2.71 13.78
C PHE A 26 -0.50 2.69 13.97
N ALA A 27 0.13 3.85 13.88
CA ALA A 27 1.59 3.97 13.93
C ALA A 27 2.07 4.42 15.31
N GLY A 28 3.08 3.73 15.83
CA GLY A 28 3.85 4.14 17.00
C GLY A 28 5.28 4.53 16.64
N ALA A 29 6.09 4.87 17.66
CA ALA A 29 7.46 5.37 17.52
C ALA A 29 8.37 4.41 16.73
N GLY A 30 8.16 3.10 16.84
CA GLY A 30 8.94 2.08 16.12
C GLY A 30 8.89 2.20 14.60
N LEU A 31 7.85 2.83 14.02
CA LEU A 31 7.80 3.13 12.59
C LEU A 31 8.81 4.22 12.21
N SER A 32 9.05 5.19 13.11
CA SER A 32 9.89 6.38 12.86
C SER A 32 11.35 6.21 13.32
N ILE A 33 11.66 5.26 14.19
CA ILE A 33 13.04 5.00 14.67
C ILE A 33 14.04 4.80 13.50
N PRO A 34 13.75 3.98 12.47
CA PRO A 34 14.68 3.82 11.34
C PRO A 34 14.89 5.11 10.52
N SER A 35 14.06 6.13 10.74
CA SER A 35 14.16 7.46 10.12
C SER A 35 15.06 8.43 10.90
N GLY A 36 15.69 7.97 11.99
CA GLY A 36 16.55 8.78 12.86
C GLY A 36 15.78 9.59 13.90
N VAL A 37 14.51 9.27 14.13
CA VAL A 37 13.68 9.87 15.19
C VAL A 37 13.90 9.12 16.49
N VAL A 38 14.06 9.85 17.59
CA VAL A 38 14.26 9.26 18.92
C VAL A 38 12.96 8.68 19.49
N ASP A 39 13.08 7.62 20.26
CA ASP A 39 11.97 7.11 21.07
C ASP A 39 11.81 7.88 22.39
N TRP A 40 10.76 7.55 23.13
CA TRP A 40 10.48 8.19 24.42
C TRP A 40 11.58 7.97 25.47
N LYS A 41 12.20 6.81 25.48
CA LYS A 41 13.26 6.47 26.41
C LYS A 41 14.49 7.35 26.20
N GLU A 42 14.94 7.47 24.94
CA GLU A 42 16.07 8.33 24.59
C GLU A 42 15.72 9.82 24.79
N LEU A 43 14.47 10.22 24.47
CA LEU A 43 14.00 11.61 24.68
C LEU A 43 14.13 12.03 26.16
N LEU A 44 13.74 11.16 27.10
CA LEU A 44 13.72 11.44 28.55
C LEU A 44 15.06 11.17 29.26
N LYS A 45 16.03 10.56 28.61
CA LYS A 45 17.32 10.16 29.18
C LYS A 45 18.07 11.30 29.86
N ARG A 46 18.23 12.42 29.18
CA ARG A 46 18.94 13.59 29.72
C ARG A 46 18.19 14.26 30.89
N PRO A 47 16.86 14.50 30.81
CA PRO A 47 16.10 14.97 31.99
C PRO A 47 16.12 14.01 33.17
N ALA A 48 16.00 12.70 32.94
CA ALA A 48 16.10 11.69 34.02
C ALA A 48 17.43 11.79 34.77
N SER A 49 18.54 11.88 34.03
CA SER A 49 19.87 12.02 34.60
C SER A 49 20.02 13.29 35.45
N LYS A 50 19.36 14.41 35.08
CA LYS A 50 19.33 15.64 35.89
C LYS A 50 18.62 15.46 37.23
N LEU A 51 17.62 14.57 37.29
CA LEU A 51 16.93 14.21 38.51
C LEU A 51 17.68 13.14 39.32
N GLY A 52 18.84 12.68 38.85
CA GLY A 52 19.61 11.59 39.47
C GLY A 52 19.07 10.19 39.18
N LEU A 53 18.18 10.04 38.18
CA LEU A 53 17.58 8.79 37.78
C LEU A 53 18.34 8.15 36.62
N ASP A 54 18.40 6.83 36.60
CA ASP A 54 18.96 6.02 35.51
C ASP A 54 17.82 5.52 34.62
N ILE A 55 17.73 6.04 33.40
CA ILE A 55 16.67 5.73 32.45
C ILE A 55 16.57 4.22 32.14
N GLU A 56 17.67 3.47 32.26
CA GLU A 56 17.68 2.02 32.00
C GLU A 56 16.90 1.24 33.07
N LYS A 57 16.69 1.84 34.23
CA LYS A 57 15.94 1.25 35.36
C LYS A 57 14.47 1.69 35.38
N GLU A 58 14.12 2.68 34.56
CA GLU A 58 12.77 3.23 34.51
C GLU A 58 11.92 2.47 33.49
N SER A 59 10.83 1.87 33.94
CA SER A 59 9.86 1.17 33.08
C SER A 59 8.60 2.01 32.82
N ASP A 60 8.24 2.95 33.71
CA ASP A 60 7.10 3.85 33.57
C ASP A 60 7.56 5.25 33.14
N LEU A 61 7.67 5.44 31.83
CA LEU A 61 8.11 6.70 31.23
C LEU A 61 7.09 7.84 31.40
N VAL A 62 5.81 7.52 31.56
CA VAL A 62 4.74 8.50 31.83
C VAL A 62 4.92 9.10 33.22
N SER A 63 5.18 8.26 34.23
CA SER A 63 5.48 8.73 35.60
C SER A 63 6.80 9.50 35.63
N LEU A 64 7.81 9.08 34.88
CA LEU A 64 9.08 9.81 34.76
C LEU A 64 8.88 11.23 34.19
N ALA A 65 8.09 11.37 33.12
CA ALA A 65 7.74 12.67 32.56
C ALA A 65 7.00 13.55 33.59
N GLN A 66 6.14 12.94 34.43
CA GLN A 66 5.49 13.65 35.53
C GLN A 66 6.48 14.14 36.61
N TYR A 67 7.52 13.37 36.90
CA TYR A 67 8.55 13.77 37.86
C TYR A 67 9.36 14.97 37.33
N ILE A 68 9.69 14.97 36.06
CA ILE A 68 10.36 16.11 35.38
C ILE A 68 9.47 17.37 35.48
N TYR A 69 8.17 17.23 35.20
CA TYR A 69 7.22 18.33 35.37
C TYR A 69 7.13 18.81 36.85
N ASN A 70 7.10 17.90 37.80
CA ASN A 70 6.99 18.24 39.23
C ASN A 70 8.22 18.99 39.72
N ASP A 71 9.39 18.69 39.21
CA ASP A 71 10.66 19.40 39.51
C ASP A 71 10.66 20.82 38.92
N SER A 72 10.38 20.92 37.64
CA SER A 72 10.41 22.18 36.87
C SER A 72 9.19 23.08 37.09
N LYS A 73 8.08 22.55 37.65
CA LYS A 73 6.76 23.21 37.77
C LYS A 73 6.15 23.72 36.47
N THR A 74 6.67 23.28 35.29
CA THR A 74 6.22 23.69 33.97
C THR A 74 6.45 22.58 32.96
N LYS A 75 5.66 22.52 31.87
CA LYS A 75 5.88 21.63 30.74
C LYS A 75 7.02 22.08 29.81
N THR A 76 7.53 23.29 29.97
CA THR A 76 8.53 23.89 29.05
C THR A 76 9.71 22.97 28.75
N PRO A 77 10.36 22.29 29.74
CA PRO A 77 11.48 21.41 29.43
C PRO A 77 11.10 20.23 28.50
N LEU A 78 9.90 19.66 28.69
CA LEU A 78 9.40 18.55 27.85
C LEU A 78 8.99 19.03 26.45
N THR A 79 8.34 20.19 26.37
CA THR A 79 7.97 20.85 25.11
C THR A 79 9.20 21.20 24.27
N GLU A 80 10.25 21.73 24.89
CA GLU A 80 11.53 22.01 24.23
C GLU A 80 12.19 20.74 23.69
N LEU A 81 12.10 19.62 24.40
CA LEU A 81 12.61 18.33 23.92
C LEU A 81 11.89 17.89 22.64
N ILE A 82 10.54 17.96 22.64
CA ILE A 82 9.76 17.65 21.44
C ILE A 82 10.20 18.56 20.28
N ASN A 83 10.27 19.86 20.49
CA ASN A 83 10.67 20.80 19.46
C ASN A 83 12.08 20.53 18.95
N ASN A 84 13.04 20.24 19.83
CA ASN A 84 14.42 20.02 19.44
C ASN A 84 14.65 18.71 18.69
N HIS A 85 13.90 17.64 19.02
CA HIS A 85 14.10 16.31 18.43
C HIS A 85 13.20 16.03 17.23
N PHE A 86 11.99 16.61 17.16
CA PHE A 86 11.02 16.32 16.11
C PHE A 86 10.80 17.44 15.10
N SER A 87 11.33 18.66 15.33
CA SER A 87 11.28 19.75 14.35
C SER A 87 12.25 19.54 13.19
N GLN A 88 13.38 18.87 13.42
CA GLN A 88 14.25 18.42 12.35
C GLN A 88 13.66 17.13 11.77
N THR A 89 13.11 17.24 10.59
CA THR A 89 12.45 16.12 9.89
C THR A 89 13.43 14.98 9.68
N GLY A 90 13.14 13.81 10.26
CA GLY A 90 13.75 12.55 9.89
C GLY A 90 13.55 12.27 8.38
N ARG A 91 14.29 11.34 7.81
CA ARG A 91 14.07 10.92 6.43
C ARG A 91 12.95 9.88 6.40
N ILE A 92 12.00 10.06 5.50
CA ILE A 92 10.98 9.04 5.20
C ILE A 92 11.71 7.72 4.91
N ASN A 93 11.34 6.65 5.63
CA ASN A 93 11.85 5.31 5.37
C ASN A 93 10.92 4.53 4.44
N ARG A 94 11.37 3.39 3.95
CA ARG A 94 10.64 2.57 2.99
C ARG A 94 9.23 2.17 3.46
N ASN A 95 9.04 1.89 4.75
CA ASN A 95 7.74 1.52 5.28
C ASN A 95 6.74 2.69 5.21
N HIS A 96 7.20 3.92 5.48
CA HIS A 96 6.37 5.12 5.30
C HIS A 96 5.95 5.30 3.83
N GLU A 97 6.87 5.07 2.87
CA GLU A 97 6.56 5.14 1.44
C GLU A 97 5.46 4.15 1.07
N ILE A 98 5.64 2.87 1.44
CA ILE A 98 4.70 1.81 1.09
C ILE A 98 3.31 2.09 1.66
N ILE A 99 3.18 2.41 2.96
CA ILE A 99 1.87 2.67 3.55
C ILE A 99 1.21 3.93 2.99
N ALA A 100 2.01 4.90 2.53
CA ALA A 100 1.50 6.09 1.87
C ALA A 100 1.04 5.83 0.42
N GLU A 101 1.65 4.90 -0.31
CA GLU A 101 1.25 4.47 -1.65
C GLU A 101 -0.04 3.65 -1.62
N LEU A 102 -0.23 2.77 -0.63
CA LEU A 102 -1.43 1.97 -0.47
C LEU A 102 -2.70 2.84 -0.34
N PRO A 103 -3.90 2.36 -0.76
CA PRO A 103 -5.14 3.13 -0.74
C PRO A 103 -5.75 3.28 0.67
N ILE A 104 -4.90 3.45 1.67
CA ILE A 104 -5.29 3.64 3.06
C ILE A 104 -5.73 5.08 3.27
N ARG A 105 -6.93 5.27 3.83
CA ARG A 105 -7.53 6.58 4.07
C ARG A 105 -7.50 7.03 5.52
N THR A 106 -7.14 6.14 6.45
CA THR A 106 -7.20 6.41 7.89
C THR A 106 -5.89 6.01 8.55
N PHE A 107 -5.25 6.99 9.15
CA PHE A 107 -4.01 6.83 9.91
C PHE A 107 -4.22 7.37 11.31
N TRP A 108 -3.86 6.59 12.31
CA TRP A 108 -3.78 7.00 13.71
C TRP A 108 -2.34 6.92 14.18
N THR A 109 -1.92 7.85 15.02
CA THR A 109 -0.57 7.82 15.57
C THR A 109 -0.49 8.51 16.93
N THR A 110 0.41 8.01 17.77
CA THR A 110 0.86 8.68 19.00
C THR A 110 2.15 9.49 18.77
N ASN A 111 2.75 9.43 17.57
CA ASN A 111 4.00 10.11 17.24
C ASN A 111 3.81 11.61 17.07
N TYR A 112 4.80 12.38 17.53
CA TYR A 112 4.83 13.85 17.37
C TYR A 112 5.42 14.30 16.02
N ASP A 113 6.20 13.42 15.34
CA ASP A 113 6.83 13.71 14.04
C ASP A 113 5.81 13.85 12.90
N LYS A 114 6.27 14.26 11.71
CA LYS A 114 5.46 14.48 10.51
C LYS A 114 5.73 13.50 9.37
N LEU A 115 6.34 12.36 9.65
CA LEU A 115 6.82 11.46 8.61
C LEU A 115 5.67 10.84 7.80
N ILE A 116 4.54 10.51 8.44
CA ILE A 116 3.35 9.97 7.76
C ILE A 116 2.78 11.01 6.78
N GLU A 117 2.61 12.25 7.24
CA GLU A 117 2.08 13.35 6.42
C GLU A 117 2.99 13.66 5.23
N GLN A 118 4.30 13.67 5.46
CA GLN A 118 5.30 13.90 4.41
C GLN A 118 5.30 12.77 3.39
N ALA A 119 5.22 11.52 3.83
CA ALA A 119 5.13 10.36 2.93
C ALA A 119 3.87 10.42 2.08
N LEU A 120 2.72 10.77 2.66
CA LEU A 120 1.47 10.96 1.92
C LEU A 120 1.59 12.07 0.86
N ILE A 121 2.21 13.21 1.21
CA ILE A 121 2.44 14.31 0.27
C ILE A 121 3.39 13.87 -0.86
N GLN A 122 4.47 13.15 -0.53
CA GLN A 122 5.42 12.62 -1.52
C GLN A 122 4.75 11.62 -2.46
N ALA A 123 3.80 10.81 -1.97
CA ALA A 123 2.96 9.92 -2.77
C ALA A 123 1.87 10.66 -3.58
N GLY A 124 1.87 12.00 -3.59
CA GLY A 124 0.89 12.82 -4.32
C GLY A 124 -0.48 12.90 -3.65
N LYS A 125 -0.62 12.46 -2.41
CA LYS A 125 -1.86 12.47 -1.63
C LYS A 125 -1.98 13.73 -0.79
N LYS A 126 -3.22 14.12 -0.48
CA LYS A 126 -3.55 15.29 0.33
C LYS A 126 -4.00 14.86 1.74
N PRO A 127 -3.11 14.86 2.76
CA PRO A 127 -3.49 14.51 4.12
C PRO A 127 -4.31 15.61 4.80
N ASP A 128 -5.31 15.22 5.56
CA ASP A 128 -6.08 16.04 6.48
C ASP A 128 -5.67 15.68 7.92
N VAL A 129 -4.80 16.48 8.52
CA VAL A 129 -4.16 16.19 9.81
C VAL A 129 -4.99 16.75 10.96
N LYS A 130 -5.33 15.92 11.93
CA LYS A 130 -6.09 16.24 13.14
C LYS A 130 -5.14 16.20 14.35
N LYS A 131 -4.75 17.36 14.85
CA LYS A 131 -3.80 17.53 15.96
C LYS A 131 -4.48 17.93 17.25
N ARG A 132 -5.64 18.56 17.14
CA ARG A 132 -6.46 19.12 18.22
C ARG A 132 -7.91 18.72 18.05
N VAL A 133 -8.68 18.72 19.14
CA VAL A 133 -10.13 18.46 19.09
C VAL A 133 -10.85 19.37 18.10
N ASN A 134 -10.48 20.65 18.05
CA ASN A 134 -11.09 21.62 17.14
C ASN A 134 -10.84 21.28 15.65
N ASP A 135 -9.74 20.60 15.32
CA ASP A 135 -9.43 20.21 13.95
C ASP A 135 -10.42 19.14 13.43
N LEU A 136 -11.08 18.39 14.32
CA LEU A 136 -12.01 17.33 13.92
C LEU A 136 -13.23 17.87 13.18
N SER A 137 -13.66 19.10 13.48
CA SER A 137 -14.78 19.77 12.81
C SER A 137 -14.39 20.39 11.47
N VAL A 138 -13.09 20.59 11.20
CA VAL A 138 -12.59 21.22 9.97
C VAL A 138 -12.24 20.14 8.96
N ILE A 139 -12.91 20.12 7.83
CA ILE A 139 -12.66 19.11 6.78
C ILE A 139 -11.89 19.76 5.62
N LYS A 140 -10.70 19.24 5.34
CA LYS A 140 -9.94 19.61 4.14
C LYS A 140 -10.67 19.11 2.87
N SER A 141 -10.98 20.01 1.96
CA SER A 141 -11.60 19.62 0.68
C SER A 141 -10.67 18.72 -0.14
N LYS A 142 -11.23 17.68 -0.77
CA LYS A 142 -10.51 16.72 -1.62
C LYS A 142 -9.33 16.05 -0.89
N ARG A 143 -9.52 15.70 0.38
CA ARG A 143 -8.55 14.92 1.15
C ARG A 143 -8.51 13.47 0.65
N ASP A 144 -7.32 12.90 0.57
CA ASP A 144 -7.11 11.50 0.22
C ASP A 144 -6.95 10.62 1.46
N ALA A 145 -6.47 11.19 2.57
CA ALA A 145 -6.30 10.50 3.84
C ALA A 145 -6.54 11.44 5.03
N ILE A 146 -6.89 10.85 6.18
CA ILE A 146 -6.96 11.54 7.48
C ILE A 146 -5.86 10.98 8.35
N VAL A 147 -5.10 11.87 9.00
CA VAL A 147 -4.08 11.52 9.99
C VAL A 147 -4.50 12.07 11.35
N TYR A 148 -4.84 11.17 12.27
CA TYR A 148 -5.18 11.52 13.64
C TYR A 148 -3.96 11.41 14.55
N LYS A 149 -3.55 12.51 15.16
CA LYS A 149 -2.42 12.60 16.08
C LYS A 149 -2.94 12.73 17.52
N MET A 150 -3.25 11.57 18.12
CA MET A 150 -3.97 11.55 19.39
C MET A 150 -3.17 12.09 20.59
N HIS A 151 -1.83 12.12 20.49
CA HIS A 151 -0.97 12.70 21.52
C HIS A 151 -0.45 14.11 21.17
N GLY A 152 -0.94 14.71 20.08
CA GLY A 152 -0.49 16.00 19.60
C GLY A 152 0.58 15.91 18.50
N ASP A 153 1.20 17.03 18.22
CA ASP A 153 2.12 17.22 17.08
C ASP A 153 3.24 18.20 17.46
N VAL A 154 4.41 18.07 16.83
CA VAL A 154 5.52 18.99 17.06
C VAL A 154 5.16 20.48 16.84
N GLU A 155 4.19 20.79 15.98
CA GLU A 155 3.73 22.18 15.78
C GLU A 155 2.86 22.72 16.93
N VAL A 156 2.39 21.85 17.81
CA VAL A 156 1.54 22.19 18.97
C VAL A 156 2.03 21.45 20.21
N ALA A 157 3.34 21.40 20.39
CA ALA A 157 4.02 20.63 21.42
C ALA A 157 3.63 21.05 22.86
N ASP A 158 3.10 22.25 23.06
CA ASP A 158 2.55 22.74 24.32
C ASP A 158 1.24 22.04 24.73
N GLU A 159 0.49 21.55 23.74
CA GLU A 159 -0.76 20.79 23.95
C GLU A 159 -0.54 19.25 23.92
N ALA A 160 0.71 18.80 23.76
CA ALA A 160 1.03 17.39 23.67
C ALA A 160 0.70 16.61 24.96
N VAL A 161 0.25 15.37 24.79
CA VAL A 161 0.02 14.42 25.90
C VAL A 161 1.37 13.83 26.29
N LEU A 162 1.89 14.21 27.47
CA LEU A 162 3.26 13.92 27.88
C LEU A 162 3.36 13.38 29.29
N ILE A 163 2.62 13.98 30.23
CA ILE A 163 2.72 13.71 31.65
C ILE A 163 1.48 12.97 32.15
N LYS A 164 1.60 12.31 33.29
CA LYS A 164 0.52 11.52 33.87
C LYS A 164 -0.80 12.30 33.98
N ASN A 165 -0.74 13.57 34.38
CA ASN A 165 -1.91 14.43 34.39
C ASN A 165 -2.63 14.55 33.07
N ASP A 166 -1.89 14.55 31.93
CA ASP A 166 -2.48 14.63 30.60
C ASP A 166 -3.25 13.35 30.25
N TYR A 167 -2.70 12.19 30.64
CA TYR A 167 -3.37 10.89 30.47
C TYR A 167 -4.63 10.78 31.35
N GLU A 168 -4.57 11.22 32.60
CA GLU A 168 -5.72 11.23 33.51
C GLU A 168 -6.86 12.14 33.04
N LEU A 169 -6.51 13.27 32.39
CA LEU A 169 -7.47 14.22 31.84
C LEU A 169 -7.84 13.93 30.38
N TYR A 170 -7.27 12.89 29.77
CA TYR A 170 -7.43 12.64 28.36
C TYR A 170 -8.89 12.46 27.94
N GLU A 171 -9.64 11.62 28.64
CA GLU A 171 -11.05 11.36 28.35
C GLU A 171 -11.91 12.66 28.45
N LYS A 172 -11.54 13.59 29.31
CA LYS A 172 -12.19 14.90 29.42
C LYS A 172 -11.81 15.85 28.29
N ASN A 173 -10.52 15.95 27.99
CA ASN A 173 -9.99 16.97 27.07
C ASN A 173 -10.03 16.50 25.61
N ASN A 174 -9.89 15.20 25.35
CA ASN A 174 -9.77 14.60 24.02
C ASN A 174 -10.89 13.57 23.73
N GLN A 175 -12.06 13.70 24.38
CA GLN A 175 -13.18 12.78 24.25
C GLN A 175 -13.57 12.54 22.77
N MET A 176 -13.51 13.57 21.93
CA MET A 176 -13.88 13.46 20.53
C MET A 176 -12.89 12.59 19.72
N PHE A 177 -11.59 12.60 20.08
CA PHE A 177 -10.62 11.64 19.51
C PHE A 177 -10.95 10.21 19.96
N THR A 178 -11.27 10.01 21.23
CA THR A 178 -11.68 8.71 21.75
C THR A 178 -12.90 8.16 21.02
N ILE A 179 -13.93 9.00 20.79
CA ILE A 179 -15.13 8.61 20.04
C ILE A 179 -14.80 8.24 18.58
N ALA A 180 -13.98 9.05 17.92
CA ALA A 180 -13.56 8.79 16.55
C ALA A 180 -12.76 7.49 16.45
N LEU A 181 -11.81 7.23 17.35
CA LEU A 181 -11.02 6.00 17.36
C LEU A 181 -11.89 4.77 17.64
N LYS A 182 -12.84 4.85 18.58
CA LYS A 182 -13.81 3.77 18.83
C LYS A 182 -14.59 3.42 17.58
N GLY A 183 -15.09 4.43 16.85
CA GLY A 183 -15.80 4.23 15.57
C GLY A 183 -14.92 3.57 14.50
N ASP A 184 -13.68 4.00 14.39
CA ASP A 184 -12.74 3.43 13.43
C ASP A 184 -12.34 1.97 13.81
N LEU A 185 -12.08 1.66 15.09
CA LEU A 185 -11.75 0.30 15.55
C LEU A 185 -12.91 -0.70 15.33
N VAL A 186 -14.14 -0.23 15.39
CA VAL A 186 -15.33 -1.07 15.11
C VAL A 186 -15.48 -1.33 13.60
N SER A 187 -15.19 -0.33 12.75
CA SER A 187 -15.53 -0.34 11.31
C SER A 187 -14.35 -0.71 10.40
N LYS A 188 -13.11 -0.61 10.89
CA LYS A 188 -11.90 -0.80 10.08
C LYS A 188 -11.01 -1.91 10.62
N THR A 189 -10.24 -2.54 9.72
CA THR A 189 -9.17 -3.48 10.07
C THR A 189 -7.87 -2.70 10.24
N PHE A 190 -7.39 -2.62 11.47
CA PHE A 190 -6.15 -1.92 11.80
C PHE A 190 -4.93 -2.83 11.67
N LEU A 191 -3.88 -2.25 11.12
CA LEU A 191 -2.52 -2.75 11.25
C LEU A 191 -1.73 -1.82 12.18
N PHE A 192 -1.33 -2.33 13.35
CA PHE A 192 -0.48 -1.63 14.31
C PHE A 192 0.99 -1.84 13.95
N ILE A 193 1.71 -0.76 13.71
CA ILE A 193 3.13 -0.78 13.31
C ILE A 193 3.96 0.05 14.28
N GLY A 194 5.00 -0.55 14.86
CA GLY A 194 5.93 0.14 15.75
C GLY A 194 5.28 0.67 17.03
N PHE A 195 4.22 0.02 17.49
CA PHE A 195 3.46 0.38 18.69
C PHE A 195 3.71 -0.63 19.82
N SER A 196 3.87 -0.18 21.06
CA SER A 196 4.20 -1.06 22.18
C SER A 196 3.01 -1.61 22.94
N PHE A 197 1.80 -1.07 22.76
CA PHE A 197 0.60 -1.32 23.56
C PHE A 197 0.75 -1.01 25.06
N GLU A 198 1.67 -0.12 25.39
CA GLU A 198 1.85 0.37 26.77
C GLU A 198 1.14 1.71 26.98
N ASP A 199 0.36 2.16 26.00
CA ASP A 199 -0.44 3.39 26.08
C ASP A 199 -1.73 3.15 26.87
N PRO A 200 -1.89 3.78 28.06
CA PRO A 200 -3.07 3.56 28.91
C PRO A 200 -4.39 4.00 28.25
N ASN A 201 -4.35 5.00 27.39
CA ASN A 201 -5.56 5.46 26.68
C ASN A 201 -6.05 4.43 25.68
N LEU A 202 -5.12 3.81 24.92
CA LEU A 202 -5.49 2.77 23.96
C LEU A 202 -5.99 1.51 24.67
N GLU A 203 -5.32 1.06 25.73
CA GLU A 203 -5.77 -0.09 26.52
C GLU A 203 -7.19 0.12 27.05
N HIS A 204 -7.49 1.29 27.58
CA HIS A 204 -8.83 1.65 28.05
C HIS A 204 -9.86 1.61 26.90
N ILE A 205 -9.53 2.13 25.72
CA ILE A 205 -10.42 2.13 24.55
C ILE A 205 -10.70 0.69 24.09
N LEU A 206 -9.68 -0.14 23.96
CA LEU A 206 -9.80 -1.54 23.53
C LEU A 206 -10.66 -2.35 24.53
N SER A 207 -10.44 -2.17 25.82
CA SER A 207 -11.24 -2.79 26.88
C SER A 207 -12.73 -2.44 26.76
N ARG A 208 -13.05 -1.15 26.50
CA ARG A 208 -14.44 -0.70 26.31
C ARG A 208 -15.08 -1.30 25.07
N ILE A 209 -14.35 -1.40 23.96
CA ILE A 209 -14.86 -2.02 22.72
C ILE A 209 -15.16 -3.50 22.97
N LYS A 210 -14.24 -4.24 23.61
CA LYS A 210 -14.45 -5.65 23.96
C LYS A 210 -15.73 -5.85 24.80
N ILE A 211 -15.94 -5.01 25.83
CA ILE A 211 -17.14 -5.09 26.69
C ILE A 211 -18.43 -4.84 25.89
N LEU A 212 -18.39 -3.95 24.87
CA LEU A 212 -19.59 -3.57 24.11
C LEU A 212 -19.93 -4.54 22.98
N LEU A 213 -18.94 -5.13 22.33
CA LEU A 213 -19.13 -5.93 21.12
C LEU A 213 -18.90 -7.43 21.36
N ASP A 214 -18.30 -7.81 22.48
CA ASP A 214 -17.93 -9.18 22.82
C ASP A 214 -17.16 -9.88 21.69
N ASP A 215 -17.68 -10.96 21.10
CA ASP A 215 -17.02 -11.69 20.01
C ASP A 215 -17.33 -11.14 18.61
N HIS A 216 -18.11 -10.06 18.49
CA HIS A 216 -18.44 -9.40 17.22
C HIS A 216 -17.46 -8.26 16.86
N THR A 217 -16.20 -8.36 17.30
CA THR A 217 -15.15 -7.38 16.99
C THR A 217 -14.43 -7.75 15.71
N ARG A 218 -13.99 -6.71 14.94
CA ARG A 218 -13.08 -6.93 13.81
C ARG A 218 -11.72 -7.40 14.30
N THR A 219 -11.08 -8.25 13.51
CA THR A 219 -9.69 -8.62 13.73
C THR A 219 -8.76 -7.45 13.35
N HIS A 220 -7.83 -7.13 14.23
CA HIS A 220 -6.73 -6.22 14.00
C HIS A 220 -5.42 -6.98 14.05
N TYR A 221 -4.34 -6.38 13.56
CA TYR A 221 -3.04 -7.04 13.44
C TYR A 221 -1.93 -6.18 14.06
N TYR A 222 -0.94 -6.84 14.64
CA TYR A 222 0.17 -6.19 15.29
C TYR A 222 1.48 -6.92 14.99
N PHE A 223 2.47 -6.20 14.46
CA PHE A 223 3.80 -6.76 14.25
C PHE A 223 4.64 -6.69 15.52
N ILE A 224 5.20 -7.83 15.91
CA ILE A 224 6.11 -7.97 17.02
C ILE A 224 7.36 -8.74 16.59
N LYS A 225 8.55 -8.21 16.91
CA LYS A 225 9.80 -8.97 16.73
C LYS A 225 9.85 -10.12 17.72
N GLU A 226 10.15 -11.31 17.25
CA GLU A 226 10.43 -12.47 18.08
C GLU A 226 11.59 -12.15 19.02
N VAL A 227 11.46 -12.49 20.31
CA VAL A 227 12.57 -12.37 21.24
C VAL A 227 13.69 -13.32 20.84
N ALA A 228 14.92 -12.85 20.77
CA ALA A 228 16.09 -13.62 20.39
C ALA A 228 17.04 -13.79 21.56
N GLU A 229 17.76 -14.91 21.61
CA GLU A 229 18.69 -15.21 22.69
C GLU A 229 19.77 -14.13 22.83
N GLU A 230 20.21 -13.55 21.70
CA GLU A 230 21.18 -12.47 21.63
C GLU A 230 20.73 -11.15 22.28
N ASP A 231 19.42 -10.95 22.46
CA ASP A 231 18.85 -9.76 23.09
C ASP A 231 18.94 -9.83 24.64
N TYR A 232 19.41 -10.96 25.21
CA TYR A 232 19.41 -11.20 26.67
C TYR A 232 20.79 -11.62 27.20
N PRO A 233 21.13 -11.23 28.43
CA PRO A 233 22.44 -11.52 29.01
C PRO A 233 22.66 -13.00 29.38
N ASN A 234 21.61 -13.79 29.49
CA ASN A 234 21.65 -15.21 29.84
C ASN A 234 20.35 -15.93 29.48
N ASP A 235 20.40 -17.26 29.44
CA ASP A 235 19.24 -18.11 29.08
C ASP A 235 18.03 -17.89 30.01
N LYS A 236 18.24 -17.68 31.31
CA LYS A 236 17.14 -17.44 32.27
C LYS A 236 16.33 -16.18 31.89
N GLU A 237 17.02 -15.10 31.56
CA GLU A 237 16.38 -13.85 31.13
C GLU A 237 15.73 -14.00 29.76
N PHE A 238 16.35 -14.75 28.86
CA PHE A 238 15.75 -15.08 27.56
C PHE A 238 14.45 -15.87 27.72
N GLN A 239 14.44 -16.95 28.52
CA GLN A 239 13.22 -17.73 28.77
C GLN A 239 12.12 -16.88 29.43
N TYR A 240 12.50 -16.01 30.36
CA TYR A 240 11.57 -15.06 30.95
C TYR A 240 10.97 -14.07 29.92
N GLY A 241 11.81 -13.54 29.04
CA GLY A 241 11.40 -12.66 27.94
C GLY A 241 10.42 -13.35 26.99
N LYS A 242 10.70 -14.63 26.64
CA LYS A 242 9.84 -15.44 25.79
C LYS A 242 8.45 -15.67 26.42
N ILE A 243 8.41 -16.08 27.68
CA ILE A 243 7.15 -16.26 28.41
C ILE A 243 6.36 -14.94 28.47
N ARG A 244 7.04 -13.82 28.75
CA ARG A 244 6.37 -12.50 28.76
C ARG A 244 5.79 -12.12 27.40
N GLN A 245 6.50 -12.40 26.31
CA GLN A 245 6.01 -12.16 24.95
C GLN A 245 4.77 -13.01 24.65
N GLU A 246 4.80 -14.30 24.99
CA GLU A 246 3.65 -15.22 24.81
C GLU A 246 2.42 -14.72 25.57
N LEU A 247 2.58 -14.34 26.86
CA LEU A 247 1.49 -13.82 27.68
C LEU A 247 0.94 -12.50 27.14
N LYS A 248 1.80 -11.60 26.66
CA LYS A 248 1.39 -10.32 26.06
C LYS A 248 0.61 -10.55 24.76
N CYS A 249 1.07 -11.47 23.91
CA CYS A 249 0.35 -11.85 22.70
C CYS A 249 -1.03 -12.40 23.00
N ALA A 250 -1.16 -13.32 23.97
CA ALA A 250 -2.43 -13.89 24.39
C ALA A 250 -3.37 -12.83 24.98
N ASP A 251 -2.85 -11.83 25.69
CA ASP A 251 -3.67 -10.74 26.22
C ASP A 251 -4.20 -9.81 25.11
N LEU A 252 -3.42 -9.54 24.08
CA LEU A 252 -3.85 -8.76 22.91
C LEU A 252 -4.95 -9.48 22.10
N GLU A 253 -4.89 -10.81 22.00
CA GLU A 253 -5.92 -11.60 21.34
C GLU A 253 -7.29 -11.47 22.00
N ARG A 254 -7.37 -11.20 23.31
CA ARG A 254 -8.61 -10.86 24.00
C ARG A 254 -9.32 -9.65 23.42
N TYR A 255 -8.56 -8.73 22.80
CA TYR A 255 -9.07 -7.54 22.12
C TYR A 255 -9.18 -7.71 20.61
N SER A 256 -9.15 -8.96 20.13
CA SER A 256 -9.15 -9.31 18.70
C SER A 256 -7.96 -8.71 17.94
N ILE A 257 -6.81 -8.56 18.60
CA ILE A 257 -5.56 -8.11 17.99
C ILE A 257 -4.65 -9.34 17.85
N LYS A 258 -4.47 -9.81 16.60
CA LYS A 258 -3.61 -10.95 16.29
C LYS A 258 -2.14 -10.51 16.20
N PRO A 259 -1.23 -11.09 16.98
CA PRO A 259 0.19 -10.85 16.85
C PRO A 259 0.74 -11.52 15.59
N LEU A 260 1.55 -10.78 14.85
CA LEU A 260 2.30 -11.25 13.69
C LEU A 260 3.78 -11.26 14.07
N ILE A 261 4.28 -12.45 14.42
CA ILE A 261 5.65 -12.61 14.89
C ILE A 261 6.60 -12.61 13.69
N VAL A 262 7.56 -11.70 13.68
CA VAL A 262 8.61 -11.56 12.67
C VAL A 262 9.98 -11.73 13.31
N LYS A 263 10.92 -12.32 12.59
CA LYS A 263 12.29 -12.52 13.12
C LYS A 263 13.08 -11.21 13.17
N LYS A 264 12.85 -10.33 12.19
CA LYS A 264 13.52 -9.03 12.05
C LYS A 264 12.51 -7.96 11.69
N TYR A 265 12.79 -6.72 12.06
CA TYR A 265 11.95 -5.59 11.66
C TYR A 265 11.94 -5.34 10.14
N GLU A 266 13.00 -5.75 9.43
CA GLU A 266 13.07 -5.68 7.97
C GLU A 266 12.07 -6.61 7.29
N ASP A 267 11.65 -7.70 7.94
CA ASP A 267 10.60 -8.60 7.44
C ASP A 267 9.28 -7.85 7.25
N LEU A 268 9.00 -6.82 8.08
CA LEU A 268 7.85 -5.94 7.91
C LEU A 268 7.83 -5.27 6.53
N THR A 269 8.97 -4.76 6.07
CA THR A 269 9.07 -4.12 4.76
C THR A 269 8.69 -5.10 3.66
N THR A 270 9.21 -6.33 3.70
CA THR A 270 8.90 -7.38 2.74
C THR A 270 7.42 -7.78 2.76
N ILE A 271 6.81 -7.84 3.95
CA ILE A 271 5.37 -8.13 4.09
C ILE A 271 4.52 -7.00 3.50
N LEU A 272 4.85 -5.74 3.78
CA LEU A 272 4.15 -4.59 3.22
C LEU A 272 4.28 -4.51 1.70
N GLU A 273 5.46 -4.83 1.14
CA GLU A 273 5.68 -4.95 -0.30
C GLU A 273 4.83 -6.07 -0.90
N THR A 274 4.74 -7.22 -0.23
CA THR A 274 3.87 -8.34 -0.66
C THR A 274 2.38 -7.96 -0.65
N ILE A 275 1.93 -7.21 0.38
CA ILE A 275 0.56 -6.66 0.42
C ILE A 275 0.32 -5.77 -0.81
N THR A 276 1.28 -4.88 -1.11
CA THR A 276 1.17 -3.98 -2.26
C THR A 276 1.11 -4.75 -3.58
N GLU A 277 1.97 -5.75 -3.75
CA GLU A 277 1.95 -6.62 -4.93
C GLU A 277 0.61 -7.35 -5.08
N ARG A 278 0.11 -7.99 -4.01
CA ARG A 278 -1.17 -8.72 -4.05
C ARG A 278 -2.36 -7.78 -4.27
N TYR A 279 -2.35 -6.60 -3.66
CA TYR A 279 -3.37 -5.60 -3.93
C TYR A 279 -3.37 -5.17 -5.39
N ASN A 280 -2.18 -4.85 -5.95
CA ASN A 280 -2.03 -4.40 -7.32
C ASN A 280 -2.39 -5.47 -8.36
N ARG A 281 -2.33 -6.77 -8.03
CA ARG A 281 -2.78 -7.86 -8.92
C ARG A 281 -4.27 -7.79 -9.28
N ASN A 282 -5.06 -6.96 -8.60
CA ASN A 282 -6.43 -6.68 -9.00
C ASN A 282 -6.53 -5.64 -10.12
N ASN A 283 -5.43 -4.92 -10.40
CA ASN A 283 -5.37 -3.93 -11.45
C ASN A 283 -4.65 -4.52 -12.67
N VAL A 284 -5.34 -4.61 -13.80
CA VAL A 284 -4.83 -5.18 -15.04
C VAL A 284 -4.70 -4.08 -16.08
N LEU A 285 -3.47 -3.76 -16.47
CA LEU A 285 -3.21 -2.83 -17.56
C LEU A 285 -3.34 -3.57 -18.90
N ILE A 286 -4.14 -3.03 -19.80
CA ILE A 286 -4.13 -3.40 -21.21
C ILE A 286 -3.26 -2.38 -21.96
N SER A 287 -2.03 -2.81 -22.26
CA SER A 287 -1.04 -2.06 -23.02
C SER A 287 -1.08 -2.47 -24.48
N GLY A 288 -1.31 -1.53 -25.36
CA GLY A 288 -1.36 -1.77 -26.79
C GLY A 288 -1.63 -0.51 -27.60
N SER A 289 -1.25 -0.55 -28.86
CA SER A 289 -1.64 0.43 -29.88
C SER A 289 -1.76 -0.28 -31.21
N ALA A 290 -2.74 0.08 -32.01
CA ALA A 290 -2.95 -0.48 -33.34
C ALA A 290 -3.38 0.64 -34.27
N HIS A 291 -2.52 0.94 -35.26
CA HIS A 291 -2.91 1.71 -36.43
C HIS A 291 -3.63 0.83 -37.43
N GLU A 292 -3.23 -0.44 -37.50
CA GLU A 292 -3.83 -1.49 -38.31
C GLU A 292 -3.85 -2.82 -37.58
N PHE A 293 -4.57 -3.82 -38.10
CA PHE A 293 -4.77 -5.13 -37.50
C PHE A 293 -4.36 -6.29 -38.43
N ASP A 294 -3.52 -6.04 -39.43
CA ASP A 294 -3.20 -7.01 -40.52
C ASP A 294 -2.51 -8.29 -39.99
N ASP A 295 -1.71 -8.17 -38.91
CA ASP A 295 -1.06 -9.30 -38.24
C ASP A 295 -1.91 -10.02 -37.22
N TYR A 296 -3.18 -9.63 -37.05
CA TYR A 296 -4.10 -10.28 -36.12
C TYR A 296 -4.58 -11.63 -36.65
N LYS A 297 -4.31 -12.71 -35.93
CA LYS A 297 -4.55 -14.10 -36.37
C LYS A 297 -5.50 -14.89 -35.46
N VAL A 298 -6.38 -14.23 -34.71
CA VAL A 298 -7.42 -14.89 -33.90
C VAL A 298 -8.63 -15.21 -34.81
N SER A 299 -9.19 -16.41 -34.67
CA SER A 299 -10.34 -16.80 -35.50
C SER A 299 -11.68 -16.43 -34.83
N GLY A 300 -12.71 -16.22 -35.66
CA GLY A 300 -14.09 -16.07 -35.24
C GLY A 300 -14.50 -14.67 -34.77
N ILE A 301 -13.58 -13.69 -34.73
CA ILE A 301 -13.87 -12.33 -34.23
C ILE A 301 -12.96 -11.29 -34.89
N LYS A 302 -13.42 -10.05 -34.99
CA LYS A 302 -12.57 -8.89 -35.35
C LYS A 302 -11.72 -8.43 -34.15
N ALA A 303 -10.61 -7.79 -34.45
CA ALA A 303 -9.64 -7.34 -33.45
C ALA A 303 -10.25 -6.40 -32.40
N GLU A 304 -11.04 -5.42 -32.82
CA GLU A 304 -11.68 -4.45 -31.93
C GLU A 304 -12.70 -5.13 -31.00
N ASP A 305 -13.52 -6.05 -31.53
CA ASP A 305 -14.48 -6.80 -30.76
C ASP A 305 -13.79 -7.74 -29.75
N PHE A 306 -12.63 -8.33 -30.12
CA PHE A 306 -11.81 -9.10 -29.19
C PHE A 306 -11.31 -8.28 -28.02
N ILE A 307 -10.78 -7.06 -28.26
CA ILE A 307 -10.33 -6.15 -27.21
C ILE A 307 -11.49 -5.82 -26.27
N HIS A 308 -12.64 -5.50 -26.84
CA HIS A 308 -13.87 -5.17 -26.12
C HIS A 308 -14.32 -6.31 -25.20
N ILE A 309 -14.49 -7.53 -25.73
CA ILE A 309 -14.95 -8.69 -24.98
C ILE A 309 -13.94 -9.09 -23.89
N LEU A 310 -12.63 -9.02 -24.17
CA LEU A 310 -11.61 -9.29 -23.17
C LEU A 310 -11.72 -8.32 -22.00
N SER A 311 -11.84 -7.03 -22.29
CA SER A 311 -11.94 -5.97 -21.27
C SER A 311 -13.20 -6.10 -20.43
N LYS A 312 -14.34 -6.42 -21.08
CA LYS A 312 -15.61 -6.74 -20.42
C LYS A 312 -15.47 -7.95 -19.49
N THR A 313 -14.85 -9.04 -19.98
CA THR A 313 -14.65 -10.27 -19.22
C THR A 313 -13.79 -10.04 -17.97
N LEU A 314 -12.71 -9.26 -18.07
CA LEU A 314 -11.88 -8.88 -16.94
C LEU A 314 -12.67 -8.07 -15.91
N ASN A 315 -13.44 -7.09 -16.37
CA ASN A 315 -14.26 -6.27 -15.47
C ASN A 315 -15.34 -7.08 -14.74
N GLN A 316 -16.03 -7.99 -15.43
CA GLN A 316 -17.01 -8.90 -14.81
C GLN A 316 -16.38 -9.85 -13.76
N LYS A 317 -15.07 -10.06 -13.80
CA LYS A 317 -14.28 -10.81 -12.83
C LYS A 317 -13.69 -9.93 -11.74
N GLU A 318 -14.23 -8.72 -11.58
CA GLU A 318 -13.84 -7.74 -10.56
C GLU A 318 -12.38 -7.25 -10.67
N TYR A 319 -11.80 -7.33 -11.89
CA TYR A 319 -10.53 -6.65 -12.13
C TYR A 319 -10.78 -5.19 -12.46
N LYS A 320 -9.94 -4.32 -11.91
CA LYS A 320 -9.86 -2.94 -12.32
C LYS A 320 -8.97 -2.84 -13.56
N VAL A 321 -9.57 -2.49 -14.68
CA VAL A 321 -8.85 -2.43 -15.95
C VAL A 321 -8.18 -1.06 -16.11
N ALA A 322 -6.90 -1.03 -16.45
CA ALA A 322 -6.14 0.17 -16.72
C ALA A 322 -5.84 0.31 -18.21
N THR A 323 -5.82 1.55 -18.72
CA THR A 323 -5.43 1.84 -20.10
C THR A 323 -4.74 3.20 -20.23
N GLY A 324 -3.66 3.25 -21.03
CA GLY A 324 -2.99 4.47 -21.49
C GLY A 324 -3.70 5.14 -22.66
N PHE A 325 -4.87 4.67 -23.08
CA PHE A 325 -5.65 5.15 -24.21
C PHE A 325 -4.87 5.08 -25.54
N GLY A 326 -4.20 3.93 -25.80
CA GLY A 326 -3.47 3.71 -27.05
C GLY A 326 -4.39 3.72 -28.27
N VAL A 327 -3.88 4.24 -29.38
CA VAL A 327 -4.61 4.33 -30.66
C VAL A 327 -5.14 2.96 -31.06
N GLY A 328 -6.38 2.86 -31.53
CA GLY A 328 -7.04 1.62 -31.97
C GLY A 328 -7.42 0.64 -30.85
N VAL A 329 -6.82 0.77 -29.65
CA VAL A 329 -7.05 -0.15 -28.52
C VAL A 329 -7.85 0.50 -27.40
N GLY A 330 -7.50 1.72 -27.01
CA GLY A 330 -8.02 2.35 -25.79
C GLY A 330 -9.54 2.54 -25.75
N SER A 331 -10.17 2.90 -26.85
CA SER A 331 -11.63 3.06 -26.94
C SER A 331 -12.36 1.73 -26.76
N ALA A 332 -11.86 0.65 -27.38
CA ALA A 332 -12.47 -0.67 -27.23
C ALA A 332 -12.32 -1.21 -25.79
N VAL A 333 -11.19 -0.94 -25.12
CA VAL A 333 -10.99 -1.26 -23.70
C VAL A 333 -12.03 -0.55 -22.83
N ILE A 334 -12.19 0.76 -23.00
CA ILE A 334 -13.15 1.56 -22.22
C ILE A 334 -14.58 1.07 -22.43
N ASN A 335 -14.99 0.86 -23.69
CA ASN A 335 -16.34 0.39 -24.01
C ASN A 335 -16.62 -0.99 -23.40
N GLY A 336 -15.65 -1.92 -23.43
CA GLY A 336 -15.78 -3.23 -22.82
C GLY A 336 -15.99 -3.13 -21.29
N VAL A 337 -15.21 -2.29 -20.59
CA VAL A 337 -15.38 -2.05 -19.16
C VAL A 337 -16.75 -1.45 -18.86
N LEU A 338 -17.19 -0.43 -19.63
CA LEU A 338 -18.49 0.22 -19.41
C LEU A 338 -19.65 -0.77 -19.59
N GLU A 339 -19.60 -1.63 -20.61
CA GLU A 339 -20.60 -2.69 -20.80
C GLU A 339 -20.59 -3.69 -19.65
N GLY A 340 -19.40 -4.11 -19.17
CA GLY A 340 -19.27 -4.99 -18.01
C GLY A 340 -19.86 -4.38 -16.74
N MET A 341 -19.68 -3.08 -16.52
CA MET A 341 -20.28 -2.34 -15.42
C MET A 341 -21.81 -2.27 -15.52
N GLU A 342 -22.34 -2.04 -16.72
CA GLU A 342 -23.79 -2.00 -16.94
C GLU A 342 -24.44 -3.36 -16.61
N GLU A 343 -23.85 -4.45 -17.07
CA GLU A 343 -24.35 -5.81 -16.81
C GLU A 343 -24.27 -6.22 -15.32
N THR A 344 -23.25 -5.73 -14.60
CA THR A 344 -23.12 -5.96 -13.14
C THR A 344 -23.90 -4.97 -12.29
N GLY A 345 -24.52 -3.95 -12.90
CA GLY A 345 -25.29 -2.92 -12.21
C GLY A 345 -24.46 -1.92 -11.42
N THR A 346 -23.16 -1.85 -11.65
CA THR A 346 -22.23 -0.93 -10.97
C THR A 346 -22.17 0.41 -11.71
N ARG A 347 -21.96 1.53 -10.98
CA ARG A 347 -21.94 2.88 -11.56
C ARG A 347 -20.67 3.69 -11.25
N ASN A 348 -19.86 3.23 -10.29
CA ASN A 348 -18.65 3.98 -9.91
C ASN A 348 -17.49 3.60 -10.83
N ILE A 349 -17.31 4.32 -11.91
CA ILE A 349 -16.25 4.06 -12.90
C ILE A 349 -14.84 4.02 -12.28
N ASN A 350 -14.59 4.77 -11.22
CA ASN A 350 -13.27 4.82 -10.58
C ASN A 350 -12.88 3.50 -9.89
N GLU A 351 -13.83 2.64 -9.61
CA GLU A 351 -13.59 1.30 -9.05
C GLU A 351 -13.28 0.27 -10.13
N HIS A 352 -13.62 0.54 -11.38
CA HIS A 352 -13.53 -0.39 -12.50
C HIS A 352 -12.50 -0.01 -13.55
N LEU A 353 -12.17 1.29 -13.69
CA LEU A 353 -11.31 1.79 -14.75
C LEU A 353 -10.25 2.76 -14.21
N ILE A 354 -8.99 2.53 -14.62
CA ILE A 354 -7.89 3.49 -14.51
C ILE A 354 -7.59 4.02 -15.91
N MET A 355 -7.88 5.29 -16.15
CA MET A 355 -7.66 5.92 -17.44
C MET A 355 -6.58 7.00 -17.31
N ARG A 356 -5.43 6.77 -17.96
CA ARG A 356 -4.31 7.71 -17.96
C ARG A 356 -3.84 7.98 -19.39
N PRO A 357 -4.56 8.81 -20.17
CA PRO A 357 -4.14 9.19 -21.51
C PRO A 357 -2.80 9.92 -21.45
N PHE A 358 -1.91 9.59 -22.40
CA PHE A 358 -0.59 10.21 -22.47
C PHE A 358 -0.70 11.68 -22.86
N PRO A 359 0.07 12.59 -22.21
CA PRO A 359 0.08 14.00 -22.55
C PRO A 359 0.51 14.22 -23.99
N GLN A 360 -0.20 15.11 -24.69
CA GLN A 360 0.08 15.44 -26.09
C GLN A 360 0.97 16.69 -26.22
N TYR A 361 1.13 17.44 -25.14
CA TYR A 361 1.89 18.68 -25.10
C TYR A 361 2.90 18.67 -23.96
N ALA A 362 4.07 19.30 -24.21
CA ALA A 362 5.06 19.55 -23.17
C ALA A 362 4.52 20.54 -22.11
N THR A 363 4.68 20.20 -20.85
CA THR A 363 4.23 21.02 -19.72
C THR A 363 5.33 21.12 -18.65
N ASN A 364 5.26 22.13 -17.82
CA ASN A 364 6.18 22.32 -16.69
C ASN A 364 7.68 22.32 -17.06
N GLY A 365 8.04 22.80 -18.26
CA GLY A 365 9.42 22.85 -18.73
C GLY A 365 10.04 21.48 -19.10
N LYS A 366 9.26 20.39 -19.02
CA LYS A 366 9.71 19.03 -19.37
C LYS A 366 9.49 18.76 -20.85
N LYS A 367 10.42 18.02 -21.47
CA LYS A 367 10.21 17.48 -22.83
C LYS A 367 9.12 16.41 -22.83
N ILE A 368 8.35 16.30 -23.93
CA ILE A 368 7.24 15.36 -24.05
C ILE A 368 7.65 13.91 -23.78
N GLY A 369 8.84 13.49 -24.22
CA GLY A 369 9.38 12.15 -23.99
C GLY A 369 9.64 11.85 -22.50
N GLN A 370 10.06 12.86 -21.71
CA GLN A 370 10.23 12.72 -20.26
C GLN A 370 8.88 12.55 -19.56
N LEU A 371 7.87 13.32 -19.98
CA LEU A 371 6.51 13.19 -19.47
C LEU A 371 5.93 11.80 -19.76
N TRP A 372 6.14 11.29 -20.98
CA TRP A 372 5.67 9.94 -21.34
C TRP A 372 6.35 8.85 -20.51
N GLU A 373 7.65 8.99 -20.22
CA GLU A 373 8.35 8.03 -19.39
C GLU A 373 7.80 8.05 -17.94
N GLU A 374 7.60 9.22 -17.34
CA GLU A 374 7.01 9.37 -16.02
C GLU A 374 5.59 8.78 -15.98
N TYR A 375 4.77 9.03 -16.99
CA TYR A 375 3.42 8.48 -17.09
C TYR A 375 3.41 6.95 -17.19
N ARG A 376 4.34 6.36 -17.98
CA ARG A 376 4.50 4.91 -18.06
C ARG A 376 4.89 4.31 -16.72
N GLN A 377 5.88 4.91 -16.07
CA GLN A 377 6.33 4.48 -14.74
C GLN A 377 5.19 4.47 -13.73
N GLN A 378 4.36 5.52 -13.72
CA GLN A 378 3.21 5.61 -12.82
C GLN A 378 2.12 4.60 -13.18
N LEU A 379 1.72 4.54 -14.45
CA LEU A 379 0.65 3.65 -14.90
C LEU A 379 0.96 2.17 -14.62
N VAL A 380 2.18 1.74 -14.92
CA VAL A 380 2.63 0.36 -14.67
C VAL A 380 2.72 0.08 -13.17
N SER A 381 3.17 1.05 -12.35
CA SER A 381 3.29 0.87 -10.89
C SER A 381 1.95 0.65 -10.18
N GLU A 382 0.86 1.13 -10.76
CA GLU A 382 -0.49 0.95 -10.20
C GLU A 382 -1.11 -0.42 -10.52
N CYS A 383 -0.44 -1.21 -11.38
CA CYS A 383 -0.95 -2.49 -11.86
C CYS A 383 -0.03 -3.64 -11.44
N GLY A 384 -0.60 -4.79 -11.13
CA GLY A 384 0.17 -6.01 -10.85
C GLY A 384 0.27 -6.95 -12.05
N ILE A 385 -0.55 -6.70 -13.08
CA ILE A 385 -0.59 -7.50 -14.33
C ILE A 385 -0.66 -6.54 -15.52
N VAL A 386 0.12 -6.81 -16.57
CA VAL A 386 0.03 -6.08 -17.83
C VAL A 386 -0.18 -7.07 -18.97
N ILE A 387 -1.28 -6.90 -19.69
CA ILE A 387 -1.59 -7.63 -20.93
C ILE A 387 -1.11 -6.78 -22.08
N PHE A 388 -0.24 -7.34 -22.93
CA PHE A 388 0.28 -6.69 -24.13
C PHE A 388 -0.40 -7.23 -25.37
N MET A 389 -0.87 -6.33 -26.25
CA MET A 389 -1.50 -6.70 -27.52
C MET A 389 -1.14 -5.74 -28.62
N PHE A 390 -1.00 -6.24 -29.84
CA PHE A 390 -0.61 -5.46 -31.02
C PHE A 390 0.75 -4.74 -30.82
N GLY A 391 0.75 -3.43 -30.87
CA GLY A 391 1.93 -2.59 -30.66
C GLY A 391 2.52 -2.10 -31.99
N ASN A 392 1.69 -1.49 -32.84
CA ASN A 392 2.10 -0.82 -34.06
C ASN A 392 1.62 0.63 -34.10
N ARG A 393 2.29 1.44 -34.88
CA ARG A 393 1.98 2.86 -35.10
C ARG A 393 2.46 3.32 -36.49
N LEU A 394 1.91 4.40 -36.99
CA LEU A 394 2.47 5.11 -38.15
C LEU A 394 3.77 5.83 -37.77
N SER A 395 4.71 5.83 -38.70
CA SER A 395 5.93 6.63 -38.64
C SER A 395 6.25 7.14 -40.04
N LYS A 396 6.68 8.40 -40.15
CA LYS A 396 7.18 8.95 -41.41
C LYS A 396 8.52 8.29 -41.75
N ILE A 397 8.68 7.95 -43.04
CA ILE A 397 9.96 7.53 -43.58
C ILE A 397 10.72 8.81 -43.95
N ASP A 398 11.93 8.99 -43.37
CA ASP A 398 12.84 10.12 -43.55
C ASP A 398 12.45 11.05 -44.70
N GLU A 399 12.42 12.38 -44.49
CA GLU A 399 12.18 13.46 -45.47
C GLU A 399 11.12 13.24 -46.59
N THR A 400 10.50 12.07 -46.69
CA THR A 400 9.39 11.78 -47.58
C THR A 400 8.09 11.79 -46.80
N ASP A 401 7.00 12.38 -47.33
CA ASP A 401 5.68 12.35 -46.71
C ASP A 401 5.02 10.94 -46.70
N LYS A 402 5.79 9.88 -47.06
CA LYS A 402 5.29 8.52 -46.97
C LYS A 402 5.34 8.02 -45.53
N GLU A 403 4.19 7.54 -45.08
CA GLU A 403 4.06 6.89 -43.78
C GLU A 403 4.18 5.36 -43.93
N THR A 404 4.79 4.71 -42.94
CA THR A 404 4.86 3.26 -42.84
C THR A 404 4.46 2.82 -41.44
N VAL A 405 3.94 1.62 -41.35
CA VAL A 405 3.63 1.00 -40.07
C VAL A 405 4.91 0.45 -39.44
N VAL A 406 5.17 0.84 -38.22
CA VAL A 406 6.33 0.39 -37.44
C VAL A 406 5.89 -0.05 -36.05
N GLU A 407 6.75 -0.81 -35.41
CA GLU A 407 6.50 -1.20 -34.00
C GLU A 407 6.41 0.01 -33.08
N ALA A 408 5.48 -0.08 -32.10
CA ALA A 408 5.28 0.94 -31.09
C ALA A 408 6.30 0.77 -29.96
N LYS A 409 7.38 1.55 -29.98
CA LYS A 409 8.43 1.56 -28.94
C LYS A 409 7.88 1.78 -27.54
N GLY A 410 6.72 2.45 -27.43
CA GLY A 410 6.04 2.69 -26.14
C GLY A 410 5.58 1.39 -25.46
N VAL A 411 5.02 0.46 -26.22
CA VAL A 411 4.56 -0.85 -25.74
C VAL A 411 5.75 -1.69 -25.25
N ILE A 412 6.86 -1.68 -26.01
CA ILE A 412 8.10 -2.36 -25.60
C ILE A 412 8.64 -1.74 -24.31
N ARG A 413 8.64 -0.40 -24.20
CA ARG A 413 9.11 0.29 -23.00
C ARG A 413 8.24 -0.01 -21.77
N GLU A 414 6.93 -0.10 -21.90
CA GLU A 414 6.01 -0.51 -20.85
C GLU A 414 6.28 -1.95 -20.38
N PHE A 415 6.64 -2.84 -21.30
CA PHE A 415 7.07 -4.21 -20.94
C PHE A 415 8.38 -4.20 -20.12
N GLU A 416 9.39 -3.42 -20.53
CA GLU A 416 10.64 -3.32 -19.77
C GLU A 416 10.38 -2.79 -18.36
N ILE A 417 9.59 -1.73 -18.22
CA ILE A 417 9.20 -1.16 -16.92
C ILE A 417 8.45 -2.20 -16.07
N ALA A 418 7.54 -2.96 -16.66
CA ALA A 418 6.80 -4.00 -15.96
C ALA A 418 7.74 -5.08 -15.40
N VAL A 419 8.70 -5.54 -16.20
CA VAL A 419 9.70 -6.51 -15.77
C VAL A 419 10.61 -5.97 -14.68
N ASP A 420 11.10 -4.72 -14.82
CA ASP A 420 11.96 -4.07 -13.82
C ASP A 420 11.23 -3.90 -12.47
N LYS A 421 9.91 -3.76 -12.49
CA LYS A 421 9.06 -3.62 -11.29
C LYS A 421 8.44 -4.93 -10.80
N ASN A 422 8.85 -6.07 -11.33
CA ASN A 422 8.27 -7.39 -11.01
C ASN A 422 6.76 -7.50 -11.26
N VAL A 423 6.21 -6.67 -12.15
CA VAL A 423 4.81 -6.77 -12.60
C VAL A 423 4.68 -7.91 -13.60
N LYS A 424 3.64 -8.72 -13.47
CA LYS A 424 3.43 -9.90 -14.34
C LYS A 424 3.01 -9.48 -15.75
N VAL A 425 3.71 -10.00 -16.77
CA VAL A 425 3.57 -9.61 -18.17
C VAL A 425 2.92 -10.71 -19.02
N ILE A 426 1.79 -10.42 -19.65
CA ILE A 426 1.02 -11.38 -20.47
C ILE A 426 0.95 -10.88 -21.91
N PRO A 427 1.96 -11.15 -22.75
CA PRO A 427 1.91 -10.79 -24.16
C PRO A 427 1.04 -11.77 -24.96
N ILE A 428 0.01 -11.25 -25.64
CA ILE A 428 -0.87 -12.04 -26.52
C ILE A 428 -0.24 -12.06 -27.92
N GLY A 429 0.66 -13.02 -28.18
CA GLY A 429 1.47 -13.08 -29.38
C GLY A 429 0.68 -13.20 -30.69
N VAL A 430 -0.52 -13.81 -30.64
CA VAL A 430 -1.38 -13.98 -31.81
C VAL A 430 -1.99 -12.66 -32.32
N THR A 431 -1.86 -11.56 -31.56
CA THR A 431 -2.26 -10.21 -31.98
C THR A 431 -1.21 -9.51 -32.86
N GLY A 432 -0.03 -10.12 -33.03
CA GLY A 432 1.02 -9.63 -33.94
C GLY A 432 1.88 -8.49 -33.39
N TYR A 433 2.67 -7.91 -34.25
CA TYR A 433 3.55 -6.74 -34.06
C TYR A 433 4.46 -6.86 -32.82
N ALA A 434 4.58 -5.79 -32.01
CA ALA A 434 5.42 -5.79 -30.80
C ALA A 434 5.01 -6.91 -29.83
N SER A 435 3.72 -7.19 -29.68
CA SER A 435 3.23 -8.24 -28.78
C SER A 435 3.74 -9.63 -29.18
N ARG A 436 3.88 -9.93 -30.45
CA ARG A 436 4.46 -11.20 -30.92
C ARG A 436 5.90 -11.36 -30.46
N LYS A 437 6.73 -10.34 -30.61
CA LYS A 437 8.12 -10.36 -30.13
C LYS A 437 8.23 -10.46 -28.60
N LEU A 438 7.36 -9.77 -27.89
CA LEU A 438 7.32 -9.85 -26.43
C LEU A 438 6.91 -11.26 -25.97
N TRP A 439 5.96 -11.89 -26.65
CA TRP A 439 5.57 -13.26 -26.39
C TRP A 439 6.72 -14.25 -26.63
N GLU A 440 7.41 -14.13 -27.77
CA GLU A 440 8.59 -14.94 -28.07
C GLU A 440 9.68 -14.78 -27.00
N ARG A 441 9.92 -13.56 -26.54
CA ARG A 441 10.87 -13.26 -25.44
C ARG A 441 10.47 -13.95 -24.15
N VAL A 442 9.20 -13.93 -23.77
CA VAL A 442 8.70 -14.60 -22.55
C VAL A 442 8.77 -16.11 -22.67
N ILE A 443 8.37 -16.70 -23.81
CA ILE A 443 8.37 -18.16 -24.02
C ILE A 443 9.80 -18.72 -24.04
N ASN A 444 10.75 -18.02 -24.66
CA ASN A 444 12.14 -18.46 -24.74
C ASN A 444 12.86 -18.49 -23.37
N ASP A 445 12.41 -17.69 -22.41
CA ASP A 445 13.01 -17.62 -21.08
C ASP A 445 11.92 -17.61 -20.00
N PHE A 446 10.98 -18.57 -20.09
CA PHE A 446 9.76 -18.58 -19.29
C PHE A 446 10.04 -18.61 -17.78
N GLU A 447 11.03 -19.33 -17.33
CA GLU A 447 11.39 -19.44 -15.90
C GLU A 447 11.83 -18.10 -15.31
N LYS A 448 12.47 -17.23 -16.09
CA LYS A 448 12.85 -15.89 -15.66
C LYS A 448 11.64 -15.01 -15.30
N TYR A 449 10.53 -15.14 -16.02
CA TYR A 449 9.33 -14.32 -15.82
C TYR A 449 8.31 -14.98 -14.89
N TYR A 450 8.31 -16.34 -14.84
CA TYR A 450 7.26 -17.13 -14.23
C TYR A 450 7.80 -18.32 -13.41
N SER A 451 8.92 -18.12 -12.68
CA SER A 451 9.44 -19.13 -11.73
C SER A 451 8.40 -19.56 -10.69
N ASP A 452 7.53 -18.61 -10.26
CA ASP A 452 6.47 -18.86 -9.28
C ASP A 452 5.25 -19.59 -9.85
N PHE A 453 5.12 -19.62 -11.20
CA PHE A 453 3.97 -20.19 -11.91
C PHE A 453 4.41 -21.08 -13.10
N PRO A 454 5.29 -22.08 -12.90
CA PRO A 454 5.82 -22.88 -14.01
C PRO A 454 4.75 -23.64 -14.80
N HIS A 455 3.65 -23.99 -14.15
CA HIS A 455 2.51 -24.71 -14.73
C HIS A 455 1.72 -23.87 -15.76
N LEU A 456 1.90 -22.54 -15.79
CA LEU A 456 1.26 -21.68 -16.78
C LEU A 456 1.88 -21.76 -18.18
N LYS A 457 3.06 -22.40 -18.35
CA LYS A 457 3.80 -22.42 -19.61
C LYS A 457 2.98 -22.84 -20.82
N ASP A 458 2.20 -23.91 -20.67
CA ASP A 458 1.35 -24.44 -21.76
C ASP A 458 0.24 -23.45 -22.16
N LYS A 459 -0.32 -22.72 -21.19
CA LYS A 459 -1.29 -21.65 -21.47
C LYS A 459 -0.63 -20.49 -22.21
N PHE A 460 0.59 -20.11 -21.85
CA PHE A 460 1.36 -19.06 -22.52
C PHE A 460 1.74 -19.44 -23.96
N ILE A 461 2.06 -20.70 -24.25
CA ILE A 461 2.33 -21.16 -25.61
C ILE A 461 1.12 -20.88 -26.50
N LYS A 462 -0.09 -21.14 -26.02
CA LYS A 462 -1.34 -20.92 -26.76
C LYS A 462 -1.64 -19.44 -27.04
N LEU A 463 -1.07 -18.49 -26.27
CA LEU A 463 -1.22 -17.05 -26.57
C LEU A 463 -0.55 -16.62 -27.88
N GLY A 464 0.28 -17.45 -28.48
CA GLY A 464 0.91 -17.21 -29.79
C GLY A 464 0.42 -18.15 -30.88
N GLU A 465 -0.58 -18.99 -30.62
CA GLU A 465 -1.09 -19.98 -31.59
C GLU A 465 -1.98 -19.31 -32.66
N GLU A 466 -1.51 -19.30 -33.90
CA GLU A 466 -2.26 -18.69 -34.98
C GLU A 466 -3.54 -19.48 -35.33
N GLY A 467 -4.63 -18.76 -35.53
CA GLY A 467 -5.95 -19.34 -35.80
C GLY A 467 -6.69 -19.83 -34.58
N ILE A 468 -6.18 -19.59 -33.34
CA ILE A 468 -6.89 -19.94 -32.10
C ILE A 468 -8.28 -19.30 -32.09
N ASP A 469 -9.29 -20.03 -31.61
CA ASP A 469 -10.64 -19.50 -31.40
C ASP A 469 -10.67 -18.44 -30.30
N PHE A 470 -11.41 -17.35 -30.54
CA PHE A 470 -11.42 -16.21 -29.63
C PHE A 470 -11.96 -16.57 -28.24
N ASN A 471 -12.95 -17.43 -28.10
CA ASN A 471 -13.49 -17.85 -26.80
C ASN A 471 -12.44 -18.65 -26.01
N GLN A 472 -11.71 -19.52 -26.74
CA GLN A 472 -10.60 -20.27 -26.14
C GLN A 472 -9.51 -19.33 -25.64
N LEU A 473 -9.12 -18.33 -26.45
CA LEU A 473 -8.09 -17.35 -26.10
C LEU A 473 -8.50 -16.50 -24.88
N ILE A 474 -9.74 -15.98 -24.85
CA ILE A 474 -10.27 -15.23 -23.71
C ILE A 474 -10.27 -16.07 -22.44
N ASN A 475 -10.69 -17.33 -22.51
CA ASN A 475 -10.67 -18.23 -21.36
C ASN A 475 -9.24 -18.47 -20.87
N ILE A 476 -8.28 -18.67 -21.76
CA ILE A 476 -6.86 -18.83 -21.39
C ILE A 476 -6.32 -17.59 -20.68
N VAL A 477 -6.55 -16.39 -21.24
CA VAL A 477 -6.12 -15.13 -20.61
C VAL A 477 -6.78 -14.96 -19.24
N LYS A 478 -8.09 -15.18 -19.15
CA LYS A 478 -8.85 -15.15 -17.88
C LYS A 478 -8.24 -16.08 -16.83
N ASP A 479 -7.95 -17.34 -17.22
CA ASP A 479 -7.39 -18.32 -16.30
C ASP A 479 -5.98 -17.92 -15.83
N ILE A 480 -5.10 -17.44 -16.74
CA ILE A 480 -3.77 -16.95 -16.40
C ILE A 480 -3.88 -15.80 -15.37
N VAL A 481 -4.73 -14.80 -15.65
CA VAL A 481 -4.90 -13.64 -14.78
C VAL A 481 -5.45 -14.06 -13.41
N THR A 482 -6.39 -15.01 -13.37
CA THR A 482 -6.99 -15.52 -12.12
C THR A 482 -5.94 -16.27 -11.28
N GLU A 483 -5.15 -17.14 -11.89
CA GLU A 483 -4.09 -17.87 -11.18
C GLU A 483 -3.00 -16.93 -10.64
N ILE A 484 -2.60 -15.90 -11.39
CA ILE A 484 -1.64 -14.88 -10.93
C ILE A 484 -2.21 -14.08 -9.76
N ARG A 485 -3.50 -13.77 -9.75
CA ARG A 485 -4.15 -13.07 -8.61
C ARG A 485 -4.10 -13.90 -7.33
N GLY A 486 -3.98 -15.21 -7.44
CA GLY A 486 -4.03 -16.16 -6.33
C GLY A 486 -5.40 -16.82 -6.28
N GLY A 487 -5.69 -17.67 -7.29
CA GLY A 487 -6.99 -18.26 -7.57
C GLY A 487 -7.79 -18.69 -6.33
N GLU A 488 -9.04 -18.24 -6.26
CA GLU A 488 -10.07 -18.79 -5.38
C GLU A 488 -10.51 -20.19 -5.84
#